data_65fdcf81eea6d7611b28cf571b6453e6
#
_entry.id   65fdcf81eea6d7611b28cf571b6453e6
#
_cell.length_a   1.000
_cell.length_b   1.000
_cell.length_c   1.000
_cell.angle_alpha   90.00
_cell.angle_beta   90.00
_cell.angle_gamma   90.00
#
_symmetry.space_group_name_H-M   'P 1'
#
loop_
_entity.id
_entity.type
_entity.pdbx_description
1 polymer ?
#
loop_
_entity_poly.entity_id
_entity_poly.type
_entity_poly.pdbx_seq_one_letter_code
_entity_poly.pdbx_strand_id
1 'polypeptide(L)'
;VIDLFCGCGGLSYGFIEAGYDVLLGIDHWKDAIVTFENTHKNAKGIVADLFKETPQEISKKTEIKNIDVIIGGPPCQGFSIAGKRIIDDERNQLYKSFVSFVKHYQPKIFLMENVPNIVSMGKGIVKDSIIKDFEKLGYSVVYKVLLASDFGVPQNRRRAFFVGTKNNKEFVFPEPITKNPLSAKDAISDLPEKSLTDGTKYKTEPKSDYQKLIRGKSDGIYNHEITNHSEQTTSIISLVPDGGN
;
A
#
# COMPACT_ATOMS: atom_id res chain seq x y z
N VAL A 1 -5.13 -14.56 2.34
CA VAL A 1 -5.31 -13.10 2.13
C VAL A 1 -5.59 -12.83 0.65
N ILE A 2 -6.48 -11.87 0.35
CA ILE A 2 -6.60 -11.22 -0.97
C ILE A 2 -6.14 -9.77 -0.83
N ASP A 3 -5.31 -9.29 -1.78
CA ASP A 3 -4.86 -7.89 -1.87
C ASP A 3 -5.52 -7.20 -3.07
N LEU A 4 -6.37 -6.23 -2.80
CA LEU A 4 -7.09 -5.43 -3.80
C LEU A 4 -6.32 -4.14 -4.06
N PHE A 5 -6.14 -3.77 -5.32
CA PHE A 5 -5.30 -2.64 -5.72
C PHE A 5 -3.85 -2.86 -5.26
N CYS A 6 -3.33 -4.08 -5.45
CA CYS A 6 -2.11 -4.55 -4.82
C CYS A 6 -0.84 -3.84 -5.32
N GLY A 7 -0.88 -3.21 -6.52
CA GLY A 7 0.33 -2.71 -7.14
C GLY A 7 1.38 -3.82 -7.27
N CYS A 8 2.61 -3.52 -6.87
CA CYS A 8 3.70 -4.50 -6.84
C CYS A 8 3.69 -5.43 -5.60
N GLY A 9 2.67 -5.32 -4.73
CA GLY A 9 2.50 -6.21 -3.58
C GLY A 9 3.20 -5.79 -2.29
N GLY A 10 3.49 -4.50 -2.10
CA GLY A 10 4.19 -4.06 -0.89
C GLY A 10 3.41 -4.34 0.41
N LEU A 11 2.06 -4.20 0.39
CA LEU A 11 1.22 -4.54 1.53
C LEU A 11 1.16 -6.06 1.73
N SER A 12 0.98 -6.82 0.66
CA SER A 12 1.02 -8.28 0.64
C SER A 12 2.32 -8.84 1.23
N TYR A 13 3.46 -8.23 0.87
CA TYR A 13 4.76 -8.66 1.39
C TYR A 13 4.83 -8.60 2.92
N GLY A 14 4.32 -7.51 3.52
CA GLY A 14 4.24 -7.39 4.96
C GLY A 14 3.37 -8.48 5.61
N PHE A 15 2.29 -8.90 4.97
CA PHE A 15 1.45 -10.00 5.44
C PHE A 15 2.17 -11.36 5.33
N ILE A 16 2.92 -11.60 4.25
CA ILE A 16 3.74 -12.82 4.09
C ILE A 16 4.81 -12.90 5.18
N GLU A 17 5.54 -11.81 5.45
CA GLU A 17 6.54 -11.75 6.52
C GLU A 17 5.91 -11.98 7.91
N ALA A 18 4.64 -11.64 8.09
CA ALA A 18 3.88 -11.93 9.31
C ALA A 18 3.30 -13.36 9.35
N GLY A 19 3.60 -14.22 8.36
CA GLY A 19 3.18 -15.63 8.32
C GLY A 19 1.80 -15.88 7.73
N TYR A 20 1.24 -14.92 6.99
CA TYR A 20 -0.04 -15.11 6.28
C TYR A 20 0.17 -15.66 4.87
N ASP A 21 -0.75 -16.52 4.43
CA ASP A 21 -0.82 -16.95 3.04
C ASP A 21 -1.56 -15.92 2.19
N VAL A 22 -0.83 -15.21 1.34
CA VAL A 22 -1.42 -14.35 0.30
C VAL A 22 -1.74 -15.22 -0.90
N LEU A 23 -3.01 -15.30 -1.27
CA LEU A 23 -3.49 -16.16 -2.36
C LEU A 23 -3.62 -15.40 -3.68
N LEU A 24 -3.97 -14.11 -3.60
CA LEU A 24 -4.35 -13.33 -4.77
C LEU A 24 -4.00 -11.86 -4.59
N GLY A 25 -3.35 -11.28 -5.61
CA GLY A 25 -3.21 -9.85 -5.80
C GLY A 25 -3.95 -9.41 -7.05
N ILE A 26 -4.68 -8.30 -6.99
CA ILE A 26 -5.46 -7.76 -8.10
C ILE A 26 -5.09 -6.31 -8.31
N ASP A 27 -4.71 -5.96 -9.54
CA ASP A 27 -4.49 -4.58 -9.97
C ASP A 27 -4.84 -4.42 -11.44
N HIS A 28 -5.13 -3.20 -11.88
CA HIS A 28 -5.38 -2.91 -13.29
C HIS A 28 -4.11 -2.74 -14.11
N TRP A 29 -2.98 -2.49 -13.45
CA TRP A 29 -1.69 -2.24 -14.09
C TRP A 29 -0.89 -3.53 -14.28
N LYS A 30 -0.77 -3.94 -15.54
CA LYS A 30 -0.13 -5.20 -15.92
C LYS A 30 1.30 -5.34 -15.39
N ASP A 31 2.13 -4.28 -15.51
CA ASP A 31 3.55 -4.35 -15.10
C ASP A 31 3.68 -4.50 -13.57
N ALA A 32 2.75 -3.89 -12.82
CA ALA A 32 2.69 -4.09 -11.38
C ALA A 32 2.38 -5.56 -11.04
N ILE A 33 1.44 -6.19 -11.74
CA ILE A 33 1.10 -7.60 -11.55
C ILE A 33 2.26 -8.52 -11.92
N VAL A 34 3.01 -8.22 -12.99
CA VAL A 34 4.22 -8.99 -13.33
C VAL A 34 5.24 -8.91 -12.18
N THR A 35 5.43 -7.74 -11.58
CA THR A 35 6.31 -7.57 -10.41
C THR A 35 5.75 -8.32 -9.20
N PHE A 36 4.43 -8.22 -8.95
CA PHE A 36 3.76 -8.94 -7.88
C PHE A 36 4.02 -10.45 -7.96
N GLU A 37 3.77 -11.09 -9.11
CA GLU A 37 3.97 -12.53 -9.31
C GLU A 37 5.45 -12.95 -9.19
N ASN A 38 6.37 -12.07 -9.60
CA ASN A 38 7.80 -12.33 -9.46
C ASN A 38 8.27 -12.30 -8.00
N THR A 39 7.68 -11.48 -7.16
CA THR A 39 8.05 -11.31 -5.75
C THR A 39 7.23 -12.20 -4.80
N HIS A 40 6.02 -12.61 -5.19
CA HIS A 40 5.08 -13.38 -4.38
C HIS A 40 4.81 -14.77 -5.00
N LYS A 41 5.81 -15.63 -5.01
CA LYS A 41 5.81 -16.91 -5.77
C LYS A 41 4.63 -17.86 -5.47
N ASN A 42 4.03 -17.76 -4.29
CA ASN A 42 2.89 -18.58 -3.88
C ASN A 42 1.54 -17.89 -4.09
N ALA A 43 1.53 -16.64 -4.55
CA ALA A 43 0.33 -15.86 -4.81
C ALA A 43 0.08 -15.73 -6.31
N LYS A 44 -1.18 -15.73 -6.71
CA LYS A 44 -1.60 -15.45 -8.09
C LYS A 44 -1.80 -13.95 -8.28
N GLY A 45 -1.29 -13.40 -9.37
CA GLY A 45 -1.60 -12.04 -9.81
C GLY A 45 -2.71 -12.04 -10.85
N ILE A 46 -3.61 -11.05 -10.80
CA ILE A 46 -4.63 -10.87 -11.83
C ILE A 46 -4.66 -9.40 -12.26
N VAL A 47 -4.55 -9.20 -13.57
CA VAL A 47 -4.84 -7.90 -14.17
C VAL A 47 -6.35 -7.76 -14.31
N ALA A 48 -6.95 -6.87 -13.49
CA ALA A 48 -8.38 -6.62 -13.51
C ALA A 48 -8.70 -5.19 -13.08
N ASP A 49 -9.68 -4.59 -13.75
CA ASP A 49 -10.23 -3.29 -13.39
C ASP A 49 -11.37 -3.50 -12.37
N LEU A 50 -11.05 -3.31 -11.09
CA LEU A 50 -12.01 -3.49 -9.99
C LEU A 50 -13.17 -2.47 -9.99
N PHE A 51 -13.14 -1.49 -10.89
CA PHE A 51 -14.29 -0.64 -11.18
C PHE A 51 -15.33 -1.35 -12.04
N LYS A 52 -14.89 -2.25 -12.91
CA LYS A 52 -15.73 -2.96 -13.89
C LYS A 52 -16.04 -4.38 -13.51
N GLU A 53 -15.07 -5.06 -12.89
CA GLU A 53 -15.18 -6.47 -12.56
C GLU A 53 -15.72 -6.69 -11.14
N THR A 54 -16.75 -7.51 -11.04
CA THR A 54 -17.41 -7.82 -9.78
C THR A 54 -16.64 -8.87 -8.96
N PRO A 55 -16.83 -8.93 -7.63
CA PRO A 55 -16.27 -10.00 -6.80
C PRO A 55 -16.67 -11.40 -7.27
N GLN A 56 -17.87 -11.56 -7.81
CA GLN A 56 -18.40 -12.84 -8.33
C GLN A 56 -17.62 -13.30 -9.57
N GLU A 57 -17.30 -12.38 -10.49
CA GLU A 57 -16.51 -12.67 -11.68
C GLU A 57 -15.08 -13.07 -11.30
N ILE A 58 -14.46 -12.32 -10.38
CA ILE A 58 -13.13 -12.64 -9.85
C ILE A 58 -13.14 -14.01 -9.15
N SER A 59 -14.12 -14.27 -8.30
CA SER A 59 -14.26 -15.58 -7.61
C SER A 59 -14.37 -16.74 -8.59
N LYS A 60 -15.12 -16.58 -9.69
CA LYS A 60 -15.21 -17.59 -10.76
C LYS A 60 -13.89 -17.80 -11.50
N LYS A 61 -13.15 -16.72 -11.81
CA LYS A 61 -11.86 -16.78 -12.52
C LYS A 61 -10.76 -17.43 -11.67
N THR A 62 -10.84 -17.31 -10.35
CA THR A 62 -9.80 -17.74 -9.42
C THR A 62 -10.10 -19.03 -8.68
N GLU A 63 -11.38 -19.41 -8.65
CA GLU A 63 -11.92 -20.52 -7.84
C GLU A 63 -11.74 -20.34 -6.32
N ILE A 64 -11.32 -19.13 -5.88
CA ILE A 64 -11.12 -18.80 -4.47
C ILE A 64 -12.49 -18.48 -3.85
N LYS A 65 -12.86 -19.23 -2.81
CA LYS A 65 -14.18 -19.12 -2.15
C LYS A 65 -14.08 -18.65 -0.71
N ASN A 66 -13.05 -19.06 0.02
CA ASN A 66 -12.90 -18.79 1.45
C ASN A 66 -11.70 -17.89 1.69
N ILE A 67 -11.93 -16.73 2.30
CA ILE A 67 -10.92 -15.72 2.58
C ILE A 67 -11.07 -15.25 4.01
N ASP A 68 -10.00 -15.34 4.78
CA ASP A 68 -9.98 -14.85 6.16
C ASP A 68 -9.67 -13.34 6.25
N VAL A 69 -8.86 -12.83 5.32
CA VAL A 69 -8.40 -11.43 5.33
C VAL A 69 -8.47 -10.82 3.94
N ILE A 70 -9.02 -9.62 3.84
CA ILE A 70 -8.94 -8.76 2.64
C ILE A 70 -8.15 -7.52 3.00
N ILE A 71 -7.13 -7.21 2.20
CA ILE A 71 -6.33 -5.99 2.31
C ILE A 71 -6.40 -5.19 1.02
N GLY A 72 -5.99 -3.92 1.07
CA GLY A 72 -5.83 -3.13 -0.15
C GLY A 72 -5.83 -1.63 0.06
N GLY A 73 -5.37 -0.92 -0.98
CA GLY A 73 -5.29 0.54 -1.00
C GLY A 73 -6.11 1.14 -2.15
N PRO A 74 -7.45 1.21 -2.06
CA PRO A 74 -8.26 1.78 -3.14
C PRO A 74 -7.88 3.24 -3.39
N PRO A 75 -7.71 3.67 -4.68
CA PRO A 75 -7.37 5.06 -5.01
C PRO A 75 -8.41 6.06 -4.50
N CYS A 76 -7.93 7.20 -3.96
CA CYS A 76 -8.74 8.26 -3.39
C CYS A 76 -8.98 9.42 -4.38
N GLN A 77 -9.24 9.12 -5.65
CA GLN A 77 -9.30 10.15 -6.70
C GLN A 77 -10.58 10.99 -6.72
N GLY A 78 -11.66 10.54 -6.09
CA GLY A 78 -12.97 11.19 -6.11
C GLY A 78 -13.28 12.14 -4.96
N PHE A 79 -12.45 12.17 -3.94
CA PHE A 79 -12.66 13.01 -2.76
C PHE A 79 -11.97 14.38 -2.90
N SER A 80 -12.14 15.09 -4.03
CA SER A 80 -11.58 16.43 -4.16
C SER A 80 -12.41 17.47 -3.39
N ILE A 81 -11.73 18.45 -2.82
CA ILE A 81 -12.20 19.41 -1.80
C ILE A 81 -13.29 20.39 -2.31
N ALA A 82 -13.68 20.37 -3.58
CA ALA A 82 -14.56 21.35 -4.18
C ALA A 82 -16.02 20.87 -4.29
N GLY A 83 -16.83 21.12 -3.23
CA GLY A 83 -18.28 21.23 -3.35
C GLY A 83 -19.10 20.03 -2.87
N LYS A 84 -20.44 20.20 -2.90
CA LYS A 84 -21.51 19.30 -2.41
C LYS A 84 -21.58 17.90 -3.09
N ARG A 85 -20.64 17.56 -4.00
CA ARG A 85 -20.61 16.30 -4.76
C ARG A 85 -19.69 15.21 -4.15
N ILE A 86 -19.26 15.37 -2.90
CA ILE A 86 -18.25 14.51 -2.26
C ILE A 86 -18.69 13.04 -2.13
N ILE A 87 -20.00 12.78 -2.02
CA ILE A 87 -20.51 11.43 -1.73
C ILE A 87 -20.90 10.68 -3.02
N ASP A 88 -21.38 11.39 -4.04
CA ASP A 88 -21.91 10.78 -5.28
C ASP A 88 -20.92 10.84 -6.46
N ASP A 89 -19.67 11.18 -6.24
CA ASP A 89 -18.65 11.22 -7.30
C ASP A 89 -18.32 9.78 -7.74
N GLU A 90 -18.44 9.52 -9.05
CA GLU A 90 -18.13 8.21 -9.66
C GLU A 90 -16.73 7.70 -9.28
N ARG A 91 -15.78 8.61 -9.01
CA ARG A 91 -14.43 8.29 -8.56
C ARG A 91 -14.35 7.70 -7.16
N ASN A 92 -15.42 7.80 -6.35
CA ASN A 92 -15.56 7.12 -5.06
C ASN A 92 -15.92 5.64 -5.20
N GLN A 93 -16.18 5.20 -6.42
CA GLN A 93 -16.62 3.82 -6.67
C GLN A 93 -15.52 2.79 -6.35
N LEU A 94 -14.23 3.17 -6.42
CA LEU A 94 -13.14 2.22 -6.13
C LEU A 94 -13.11 1.78 -4.66
N TYR A 95 -13.41 2.68 -3.71
CA TYR A 95 -13.58 2.22 -2.33
C TYR A 95 -14.87 1.38 -2.18
N LYS A 96 -15.93 1.67 -2.95
CA LYS A 96 -17.15 0.85 -2.99
C LYS A 96 -16.87 -0.54 -3.56
N SER A 97 -15.94 -0.66 -4.52
CA SER A 97 -15.48 -1.97 -4.98
C SER A 97 -14.83 -2.74 -3.82
N PHE A 98 -13.95 -2.12 -3.03
CA PHE A 98 -13.40 -2.76 -1.82
C PHE A 98 -14.52 -3.22 -0.87
N VAL A 99 -15.52 -2.38 -0.59
CA VAL A 99 -16.69 -2.75 0.23
C VAL A 99 -17.43 -3.95 -0.37
N SER A 100 -17.59 -4.00 -1.70
CA SER A 100 -18.29 -5.11 -2.39
C SER A 100 -17.55 -6.44 -2.25
N PHE A 101 -16.21 -6.43 -2.31
CA PHE A 101 -15.38 -7.60 -2.05
C PHE A 101 -15.52 -8.08 -0.60
N VAL A 102 -15.46 -7.17 0.37
CA VAL A 102 -15.71 -7.50 1.79
C VAL A 102 -17.11 -8.06 2.00
N LYS A 103 -18.13 -7.50 1.32
CA LYS A 103 -19.51 -8.03 1.35
C LYS A 103 -19.60 -9.43 0.77
N HIS A 104 -18.90 -9.72 -0.32
CA HIS A 104 -18.96 -11.01 -1.01
C HIS A 104 -18.26 -12.12 -0.23
N TYR A 105 -17.01 -11.89 0.16
CA TYR A 105 -16.19 -12.92 0.83
C TYR A 105 -16.41 -12.99 2.34
N GLN A 106 -16.97 -11.96 2.95
CA GLN A 106 -17.23 -11.90 4.39
C GLN A 106 -16.01 -12.31 5.25
N PRO A 107 -14.79 -11.73 5.00
CA PRO A 107 -13.58 -12.11 5.71
C PRO A 107 -13.72 -11.89 7.22
N LYS A 108 -12.87 -12.54 8.02
CA LYS A 108 -12.80 -12.29 9.48
C LYS A 108 -12.30 -10.88 9.78
N ILE A 109 -11.37 -10.39 8.95
CA ILE A 109 -10.71 -9.09 9.09
C ILE A 109 -10.54 -8.47 7.70
N PHE A 110 -10.69 -7.16 7.61
CA PHE A 110 -10.17 -6.40 6.47
C PHE A 110 -9.25 -5.27 6.94
N LEU A 111 -8.30 -4.89 6.08
CA LEU A 111 -7.44 -3.73 6.25
C LEU A 111 -7.46 -2.89 4.97
N MET A 112 -7.96 -1.67 5.06
CA MET A 112 -7.97 -0.71 3.97
C MET A 112 -6.99 0.43 4.26
N GLU A 113 -6.00 0.62 3.38
CA GLU A 113 -5.04 1.73 3.43
C GLU A 113 -5.51 2.89 2.55
N ASN A 114 -5.21 4.11 2.98
CA ASN A 114 -5.45 5.29 2.16
C ASN A 114 -4.56 6.48 2.57
N VAL A 115 -4.65 7.58 1.82
CA VAL A 115 -3.97 8.84 2.17
C VAL A 115 -4.56 9.44 3.45
N PRO A 116 -3.75 10.15 4.28
CA PRO A 116 -4.21 10.65 5.58
C PRO A 116 -5.37 11.63 5.49
N ASN A 117 -5.48 12.37 4.39
CA ASN A 117 -6.56 13.34 4.21
C ASN A 117 -7.96 12.72 4.19
N ILE A 118 -8.10 11.43 3.90
CA ILE A 118 -9.39 10.75 3.87
C ILE A 118 -10.16 10.87 5.21
N VAL A 119 -9.45 10.98 6.34
CA VAL A 119 -10.06 11.08 7.66
C VAL A 119 -10.60 12.48 7.98
N SER A 120 -10.08 13.52 7.32
CA SER A 120 -10.50 14.92 7.52
C SER A 120 -11.39 15.45 6.39
N MET A 121 -11.45 14.75 5.25
CA MET A 121 -12.24 15.16 4.09
C MET A 121 -13.71 15.38 4.44
N GLY A 122 -14.26 16.48 3.91
CA GLY A 122 -15.62 16.85 4.19
C GLY A 122 -15.94 17.03 5.69
N LYS A 123 -14.96 17.51 6.48
CA LYS A 123 -15.05 17.61 7.95
C LYS A 123 -15.31 16.24 8.61
N GLY A 124 -14.74 15.16 8.05
CA GLY A 124 -14.87 13.80 8.57
C GLY A 124 -16.01 12.98 7.95
N ILE A 125 -16.87 13.57 7.14
CA ILE A 125 -18.02 12.87 6.52
C ILE A 125 -17.58 11.64 5.72
N VAL A 126 -16.46 11.74 4.98
CA VAL A 126 -15.95 10.62 4.19
C VAL A 126 -15.54 9.44 5.06
N LYS A 127 -14.79 9.71 6.11
CA LYS A 127 -14.40 8.71 7.11
C LYS A 127 -15.62 8.04 7.74
N ASP A 128 -16.60 8.83 8.18
CA ASP A 128 -17.80 8.33 8.82
C ASP A 128 -18.65 7.48 7.86
N SER A 129 -18.71 7.86 6.59
CA SER A 129 -19.38 7.06 5.53
C SER A 129 -18.69 5.71 5.32
N ILE A 130 -17.34 5.69 5.26
CA ILE A 130 -16.56 4.46 5.14
C ILE A 130 -16.84 3.53 6.31
N ILE A 131 -16.76 4.03 7.54
CA ILE A 131 -17.04 3.25 8.77
C ILE A 131 -18.46 2.68 8.70
N LYS A 132 -19.45 3.53 8.43
CA LYS A 132 -20.88 3.14 8.36
C LYS A 132 -21.15 2.07 7.31
N ASP A 133 -20.46 2.09 6.16
CA ASP A 133 -20.66 1.08 5.12
C ASP A 133 -20.16 -0.31 5.56
N PHE A 134 -19.06 -0.38 6.31
CA PHE A 134 -18.58 -1.65 6.86
C PHE A 134 -19.37 -2.09 8.12
N GLU A 135 -19.83 -1.17 8.95
CA GLU A 135 -20.71 -1.47 10.09
C GLU A 135 -22.01 -2.13 9.63
N LYS A 136 -22.60 -1.68 8.50
CA LYS A 136 -23.78 -2.31 7.88
C LYS A 136 -23.51 -3.76 7.46
N LEU A 137 -22.25 -4.14 7.26
CA LEU A 137 -21.84 -5.51 6.93
C LEU A 137 -21.49 -6.34 8.17
N GLY A 138 -21.66 -5.77 9.38
CA GLY A 138 -21.43 -6.43 10.66
C GLY A 138 -19.98 -6.39 11.15
N TYR A 139 -19.19 -5.40 10.71
CA TYR A 139 -17.82 -5.20 11.20
C TYR A 139 -17.75 -4.10 12.24
N SER A 140 -16.94 -4.32 13.28
CA SER A 140 -16.45 -3.25 14.15
C SER A 140 -15.22 -2.63 13.47
N VAL A 141 -15.25 -1.30 13.26
CA VAL A 141 -14.21 -0.61 12.48
C VAL A 141 -13.47 0.39 13.36
N VAL A 142 -12.16 0.29 13.35
CA VAL A 142 -11.24 1.27 13.94
C VAL A 142 -10.34 1.86 12.86
N TYR A 143 -9.86 3.08 13.08
CA TYR A 143 -8.90 3.71 12.16
C TYR A 143 -7.80 4.45 12.92
N LYS A 144 -6.62 4.54 12.31
CA LYS A 144 -5.49 5.34 12.81
C LYS A 144 -4.67 5.85 11.63
N VAL A 145 -4.11 7.04 11.76
CA VAL A 145 -3.09 7.53 10.82
C VAL A 145 -1.73 7.17 11.41
N LEU A 146 -0.97 6.36 10.68
CA LEU A 146 0.35 5.92 11.09
C LEU A 146 1.42 6.64 10.28
N LEU A 147 2.58 6.87 10.88
CA LEU A 147 3.78 7.42 10.27
C LEU A 147 4.80 6.28 10.08
N ALA A 148 5.20 6.03 8.84
CA ALA A 148 6.07 4.89 8.51
C ALA A 148 7.43 4.93 9.23
N SER A 149 7.98 6.14 9.45
CA SER A 149 9.25 6.29 10.19
C SER A 149 9.16 5.83 11.65
N ASP A 150 7.98 5.85 12.27
CA ASP A 150 7.76 5.33 13.63
C ASP A 150 7.94 3.80 13.70
N PHE A 151 7.89 3.13 12.55
CA PHE A 151 7.99 1.69 12.39
C PHE A 151 9.27 1.25 11.65
N GLY A 152 10.32 2.10 11.67
CA GLY A 152 11.63 1.75 11.12
C GLY A 152 11.77 1.89 9.60
N VAL A 153 10.81 2.50 8.91
CA VAL A 153 10.93 2.82 7.49
C VAL A 153 11.61 4.20 7.34
N PRO A 154 12.66 4.35 6.54
CA PRO A 154 13.37 5.63 6.36
C PRO A 154 12.60 6.60 5.46
N GLN A 155 11.32 6.81 5.77
CA GLN A 155 10.43 7.67 5.00
C GLN A 155 9.36 8.31 5.89
N ASN A 156 9.20 9.63 5.79
CA ASN A 156 8.13 10.37 6.45
C ASN A 156 6.80 10.20 5.68
N ARG A 157 6.31 8.96 5.61
CA ARG A 157 5.08 8.60 4.90
C ARG A 157 3.95 8.39 5.89
N ARG A 158 2.92 9.23 5.82
CA ARG A 158 1.70 9.05 6.61
C ARG A 158 0.63 8.34 5.81
N ARG A 159 -0.07 7.38 6.43
CA ARG A 159 -1.21 6.68 5.82
C ARG A 159 -2.30 6.43 6.85
N ALA A 160 -3.54 6.55 6.40
CA ALA A 160 -4.71 6.17 7.17
C ALA A 160 -4.98 4.68 6.95
N PHE A 161 -5.17 3.95 8.04
CA PHE A 161 -5.55 2.54 8.01
C PHE A 161 -6.91 2.40 8.66
N PHE A 162 -7.82 1.71 7.97
CA PHE A 162 -9.10 1.27 8.50
C PHE A 162 -9.04 -0.24 8.68
N VAL A 163 -9.28 -0.71 9.89
CA VAL A 163 -9.31 -2.15 10.18
C VAL A 163 -10.70 -2.50 10.68
N GLY A 164 -11.33 -3.44 10.01
CA GLY A 164 -12.63 -3.98 10.41
C GLY A 164 -12.50 -5.43 10.84
N THR A 165 -13.08 -5.75 11.98
CA THR A 165 -13.12 -7.11 12.55
C THR A 165 -14.55 -7.58 12.70
N LYS A 166 -14.79 -8.89 12.47
CA LYS A 166 -16.08 -9.50 12.79
C LYS A 166 -16.18 -9.95 14.25
N ASN A 167 -17.41 -10.16 14.71
CA ASN A 167 -17.73 -10.73 16.02
C ASN A 167 -17.22 -9.86 17.18
N ASN A 168 -17.25 -8.53 17.03
CA ASN A 168 -16.85 -7.56 18.04
C ASN A 168 -15.44 -7.82 18.63
N LYS A 169 -14.55 -8.41 17.85
CA LYS A 169 -13.16 -8.52 18.27
C LYS A 169 -12.52 -7.15 18.26
N GLU A 170 -11.93 -6.77 19.36
CA GLU A 170 -11.16 -5.54 19.44
C GLU A 170 -9.86 -5.65 18.65
N PHE A 171 -9.55 -4.61 17.87
CA PHE A 171 -8.26 -4.46 17.20
C PHE A 171 -7.53 -3.26 17.78
N VAL A 172 -6.30 -3.48 18.21
CA VAL A 172 -5.41 -2.43 18.74
C VAL A 172 -4.28 -2.19 17.76
N PHE A 173 -4.11 -0.94 17.34
CA PHE A 173 -2.98 -0.56 16.48
C PHE A 173 -1.66 -0.68 17.26
N PRO A 174 -0.57 -1.10 16.60
CA PRO A 174 0.73 -1.16 17.23
C PRO A 174 1.21 0.24 17.65
N GLU A 175 1.97 0.30 18.73
CA GLU A 175 2.67 1.49 19.15
C GLU A 175 3.98 1.66 18.35
N PRO A 176 4.50 2.90 18.20
CA PRO A 176 5.79 3.16 17.58
C PRO A 176 6.90 2.27 18.14
N ILE A 177 7.70 1.66 17.26
CA ILE A 177 8.78 0.75 17.66
C ILE A 177 10.14 1.46 17.72
N THR A 178 10.27 2.67 17.18
CA THR A 178 11.52 3.44 17.23
C THR A 178 11.29 4.86 17.71
N LYS A 179 12.22 5.35 18.52
CA LYS A 179 12.32 6.75 18.93
C LYS A 179 13.29 7.54 18.04
N ASN A 180 14.16 6.84 17.31
CA ASN A 180 15.16 7.42 16.42
C ASN A 180 14.86 6.96 14.99
N PRO A 181 14.11 7.77 14.20
CA PRO A 181 13.80 7.43 12.83
C PRO A 181 15.07 7.27 11.98
N LEU A 182 15.06 6.28 11.11
CA LEU A 182 16.11 6.08 10.13
C LEU A 182 16.07 7.18 9.07
N SER A 183 17.23 7.67 8.67
CA SER A 183 17.36 8.64 7.59
C SER A 183 17.46 7.93 6.22
N ALA A 184 17.23 8.69 5.14
CA ALA A 184 17.51 8.22 3.79
C ALA A 184 18.99 7.79 3.63
N LYS A 185 19.91 8.49 4.30
CA LYS A 185 21.34 8.15 4.31
C LYS A 185 21.59 6.75 4.89
N ASP A 186 20.88 6.38 5.96
CA ASP A 186 21.00 5.03 6.55
C ASP A 186 20.51 3.96 5.59
N ALA A 187 19.60 4.29 4.68
CA ALA A 187 19.04 3.34 3.73
C ALA A 187 19.88 3.17 2.44
N ILE A 188 20.38 4.27 1.87
CA ILE A 188 20.92 4.27 0.51
C ILE A 188 22.36 4.76 0.36
N SER A 189 23.08 5.09 1.45
CA SER A 189 24.45 5.64 1.37
C SER A 189 25.50 4.66 0.86
N ASP A 190 25.13 3.41 0.62
CA ASP A 190 25.96 2.37 0.01
C ASP A 190 25.76 2.24 -1.51
N LEU A 191 24.79 2.95 -2.06
CA LEU A 191 24.53 3.01 -3.49
C LEU A 191 25.39 4.10 -4.14
N PRO A 192 25.92 3.87 -5.37
CA PRO A 192 26.69 4.88 -6.09
C PRO A 192 25.78 5.99 -6.65
N GLU A 193 26.37 7.16 -6.90
CA GLU A 193 25.69 8.33 -7.47
C GLU A 193 25.48 8.27 -8.99
N LYS A 194 25.84 7.19 -9.65
CA LYS A 194 25.76 7.03 -11.11
C LYS A 194 24.92 5.83 -11.48
N SER A 195 24.30 5.90 -12.66
CA SER A 195 23.59 4.76 -13.24
C SER A 195 24.46 3.51 -13.33
N LEU A 196 23.84 2.37 -13.09
CA LEU A 196 24.48 1.06 -13.16
C LEU A 196 23.70 0.14 -14.09
N THR A 197 24.40 -0.80 -14.67
CA THR A 197 23.79 -1.95 -15.36
C THR A 197 23.20 -2.89 -14.30
N ASP A 198 22.01 -3.42 -14.57
CA ASP A 198 21.35 -4.39 -13.70
C ASP A 198 22.25 -5.59 -13.36
N GLY A 199 22.19 -6.01 -12.11
CA GLY A 199 23.04 -7.08 -11.60
C GLY A 199 24.45 -6.65 -11.22
N THR A 200 24.77 -5.34 -11.29
CA THR A 200 26.08 -4.84 -10.81
C THR A 200 26.24 -5.16 -9.32
N LYS A 201 27.37 -5.78 -8.97
CA LYS A 201 27.66 -6.15 -7.58
C LYS A 201 27.87 -4.92 -6.71
N TYR A 202 27.45 -5.01 -5.46
CA TYR A 202 27.78 -4.01 -4.45
C TYR A 202 29.29 -3.91 -4.29
N LYS A 203 29.82 -2.69 -4.29
CA LYS A 203 31.25 -2.44 -4.14
C LYS A 203 31.70 -2.31 -2.68
N THR A 204 30.75 -2.09 -1.79
CA THR A 204 30.99 -1.85 -0.37
C THR A 204 30.09 -2.73 0.47
N GLU A 205 30.57 -3.09 1.66
CA GLU A 205 29.73 -3.71 2.66
C GLU A 205 28.62 -2.76 3.11
N PRO A 206 27.47 -3.27 3.61
CA PRO A 206 26.43 -2.43 4.16
C PRO A 206 26.96 -1.61 5.32
N LYS A 207 26.62 -0.32 5.37
CA LYS A 207 27.08 0.63 6.38
C LYS A 207 26.14 0.75 7.57
N SER A 208 24.92 0.21 7.45
CA SER A 208 23.91 0.21 8.51
C SER A 208 23.22 -1.15 8.62
N ASP A 209 22.57 -1.43 9.75
CA ASP A 209 21.78 -2.65 9.90
C ASP A 209 20.55 -2.65 9.00
N TYR A 210 20.01 -1.47 8.69
CA TYR A 210 18.93 -1.33 7.71
C TYR A 210 19.41 -1.74 6.30
N GLN A 211 20.58 -1.30 5.86
CA GLN A 211 21.16 -1.72 4.58
C GLN A 211 21.40 -3.24 4.54
N LYS A 212 21.87 -3.85 5.63
CA LYS A 212 21.98 -5.32 5.73
C LYS A 212 20.62 -5.98 5.52
N LEU A 213 19.60 -5.47 6.19
CA LEU A 213 18.24 -5.99 6.10
C LEU A 213 17.68 -5.89 4.67
N ILE A 214 17.72 -4.70 4.04
CA ILE A 214 17.12 -4.48 2.71
C ILE A 214 17.90 -5.12 1.57
N ARG A 215 19.22 -5.28 1.69
CA ARG A 215 20.00 -6.06 0.73
C ARG A 215 19.56 -7.52 0.73
N GLY A 216 19.24 -8.06 1.91
CA GLY A 216 18.71 -9.41 2.07
C GLY A 216 19.47 -10.45 1.28
N LYS A 217 18.76 -11.10 0.36
CA LYS A 217 19.31 -12.10 -0.56
C LYS A 217 19.63 -11.53 -1.95
N SER A 218 19.64 -10.20 -2.11
CA SER A 218 19.94 -9.58 -3.40
C SER A 218 21.37 -9.90 -3.83
N ASP A 219 21.53 -10.38 -5.05
CA ASP A 219 22.82 -10.71 -5.65
C ASP A 219 23.48 -9.54 -6.39
N GLY A 220 22.80 -8.39 -6.45
CA GLY A 220 23.30 -7.17 -7.11
C GLY A 220 22.35 -5.99 -6.98
N ILE A 221 22.73 -4.89 -7.62
CA ILE A 221 21.95 -3.65 -7.70
C ILE A 221 21.17 -3.69 -9.02
N TYR A 222 19.89 -3.38 -8.98
CA TYR A 222 18.96 -3.40 -10.11
C TYR A 222 18.17 -2.09 -10.18
N ASN A 223 17.72 -1.72 -11.39
CA ASN A 223 16.92 -0.52 -11.65
C ASN A 223 17.57 0.76 -11.10
N HIS A 224 18.90 0.81 -11.07
CA HIS A 224 19.65 1.96 -10.56
C HIS A 224 20.04 2.89 -11.70
N GLU A 225 19.03 3.61 -12.20
CA GLU A 225 19.17 4.57 -13.30
C GLU A 225 18.93 5.99 -12.81
N ILE A 226 19.78 6.92 -13.24
CA ILE A 226 19.59 8.34 -13.00
C ILE A 226 18.44 8.83 -13.88
N THR A 227 17.43 9.40 -13.28
CA THR A 227 16.32 10.03 -14.01
C THR A 227 16.80 11.30 -14.70
N ASN A 228 16.67 11.36 -16.03
CA ASN A 228 16.95 12.56 -16.80
C ASN A 228 15.78 13.53 -16.66
N HIS A 229 15.99 14.61 -15.94
CA HIS A 229 15.04 15.70 -15.80
C HIS A 229 15.30 16.80 -16.85
N SER A 230 14.28 17.56 -17.22
CA SER A 230 14.48 18.79 -18.00
C SER A 230 15.33 19.79 -17.21
N GLU A 231 16.01 20.71 -17.91
CA GLU A 231 16.78 21.77 -17.26
C GLU A 231 15.95 22.58 -16.27
N GLN A 232 14.68 22.88 -16.62
CA GLN A 232 13.76 23.57 -15.73
C GLN A 232 13.50 22.78 -14.45
N THR A 233 13.27 21.46 -14.56
CA THR A 233 13.03 20.59 -13.40
C THR A 233 14.27 20.49 -12.53
N THR A 234 15.46 20.34 -13.15
CA THR A 234 16.75 20.30 -12.45
C THR A 234 17.01 21.58 -11.68
N SER A 235 16.73 22.75 -12.29
CA SER A 235 16.84 24.05 -11.64
C SER A 235 15.92 24.16 -10.43
N ILE A 236 14.68 23.69 -10.52
CA ILE A 236 13.74 23.69 -9.38
C ILE A 236 14.24 22.76 -8.26
N ILE A 237 14.66 21.55 -8.61
CA ILE A 237 15.17 20.57 -7.63
C ILE A 237 16.39 21.14 -6.89
N SER A 238 17.31 21.84 -7.58
CA SER A 238 18.52 22.42 -6.97
C SER A 238 18.22 23.50 -5.93
N LEU A 239 17.02 24.07 -5.92
CA LEU A 239 16.58 25.07 -4.94
C LEU A 239 15.98 24.43 -3.68
N VAL A 240 15.70 23.13 -3.70
CA VAL A 240 15.14 22.44 -2.54
C VAL A 240 16.27 22.11 -1.56
N PRO A 241 16.23 22.65 -0.32
CA PRO A 241 17.25 22.35 0.67
C PRO A 241 17.14 20.90 1.17
N ASP A 242 18.20 20.39 1.78
CA ASP A 242 18.20 19.07 2.40
C ASP A 242 17.04 18.95 3.42
N GLY A 243 16.20 17.94 3.27
CA GLY A 243 15.00 17.74 4.07
C GLY A 243 13.80 18.62 3.70
N GLY A 244 13.91 19.44 2.64
CA GLY A 244 12.81 20.23 2.07
C GLY A 244 11.90 19.45 1.13
N ASN A 245 10.78 20.08 0.75
CA ASN A 245 9.80 19.61 -0.24
C ASN A 245 9.75 20.57 -1.42
#